data_65fd83230effc8e3fb67506b0bf9711f
#
_entry.id   65fd83230effc8e3fb67506b0bf9711f
#
_cell.length_a   1.000
_cell.length_b   1.000
_cell.length_c   1.000
_cell.angle_alpha   90.00
_cell.angle_beta   90.00
_cell.angle_gamma   90.00
#
_symmetry.space_group_name_H-M   'P 1'
#
loop_
_entity.id
_entity.type
_entity.pdbx_description
1 polymer ?
#
loop_
_entity_poly.entity_id
_entity_poly.type
_entity_poly.pdbx_seq_one_letter_code
_entity_poly.pdbx_strand_id
1 'polypeptide(L)'
;MSISKNRPIRSYVLRQGRLTKFQAKGIKLLSPVYSIPFESNAIKWDNIFENSGKKIIEIGFGMGDTTAEIAETLSKSNFIAIDVHSPGVGNLLNKINEKELKNLKIIQYDAVEVLKKMVINKSLDAVHIFFPDPWHKKRHNKRRLIQEPFLELIGKKLKKDGYIHIATDWEDYANSIINIFNKNEFYKIKNSNFFKKPSYRPKTKYENRG
;
A
#
# COMPACT_ATOMS: atom_id res chain seq x y z
N MET A 1 -40.21 3.52 -6.72
CA MET A 1 -39.30 3.12 -5.61
C MET A 1 -37.89 3.47 -6.01
N SER A 2 -37.31 4.49 -5.39
CA SER A 2 -35.92 4.93 -5.65
C SER A 2 -34.97 3.96 -4.98
N ILE A 3 -34.24 3.16 -5.75
CA ILE A 3 -33.16 2.32 -5.24
C ILE A 3 -32.01 3.27 -4.88
N SER A 4 -31.91 3.59 -3.60
CA SER A 4 -30.74 4.31 -3.06
C SER A 4 -29.51 3.43 -3.32
N LYS A 5 -28.72 3.79 -4.35
CA LYS A 5 -27.42 3.21 -4.58
C LYS A 5 -26.50 3.59 -3.40
N ASN A 6 -26.46 2.77 -2.37
CA ASN A 6 -25.50 2.89 -1.29
C ASN A 6 -24.09 2.77 -1.92
N ARG A 7 -23.45 3.91 -2.17
CA ARG A 7 -22.05 3.92 -2.63
C ARG A 7 -21.20 3.33 -1.51
N PRO A 8 -20.35 2.34 -1.80
CA PRO A 8 -19.48 1.75 -0.80
C PRO A 8 -18.59 2.83 -0.17
N ILE A 9 -18.42 2.75 1.15
CA ILE A 9 -17.55 3.66 1.89
C ILE A 9 -16.11 3.36 1.46
N ARG A 10 -15.44 4.35 0.85
CA ARG A 10 -14.04 4.23 0.44
C ARG A 10 -13.12 4.82 1.51
N SER A 11 -11.97 4.17 1.71
CA SER A 11 -10.93 4.61 2.63
C SER A 11 -10.11 5.80 2.12
N TYR A 12 -10.34 6.24 0.90
CA TYR A 12 -9.63 7.33 0.24
C TYR A 12 -10.59 8.32 -0.40
N VAL A 13 -10.07 9.52 -0.71
CA VAL A 13 -10.77 10.55 -1.49
C VAL A 13 -10.11 10.65 -2.85
N LEU A 14 -10.90 10.51 -3.93
CA LEU A 14 -10.44 10.74 -5.30
C LEU A 14 -10.29 12.25 -5.58
N ARG A 15 -9.48 12.95 -4.77
CA ARG A 15 -9.03 14.30 -5.13
C ARG A 15 -7.72 14.14 -5.89
N GLN A 16 -7.82 14.00 -7.19
CA GLN A 16 -6.64 14.02 -8.04
C GLN A 16 -6.20 15.49 -8.19
N GLY A 17 -5.05 15.80 -7.62
CA GLY A 17 -4.37 17.07 -7.88
C GLY A 17 -4.01 17.19 -9.37
N ARG A 18 -3.74 18.42 -9.83
CA ARG A 18 -3.28 18.65 -11.21
C ARG A 18 -1.94 17.95 -11.43
N LEU A 19 -1.83 17.13 -12.48
CA LEU A 19 -0.57 16.52 -12.90
C LEU A 19 0.39 17.59 -13.40
N THR A 20 1.64 17.53 -12.97
CA THR A 20 2.73 18.28 -13.62
C THR A 20 3.03 17.65 -14.99
N LYS A 21 3.66 18.43 -15.90
CA LYS A 21 4.09 17.90 -17.21
C LYS A 21 5.01 16.68 -17.06
N PHE A 22 5.90 16.71 -16.06
CA PHE A 22 6.83 15.62 -15.75
C PHE A 22 6.09 14.34 -15.33
N GLN A 23 5.12 14.45 -14.42
CA GLN A 23 4.30 13.31 -13.97
C GLN A 23 3.45 12.73 -15.11
N ALA A 24 2.82 13.59 -15.92
CA ALA A 24 2.03 13.16 -17.07
C ALA A 24 2.89 12.43 -18.12
N LYS A 25 4.10 12.93 -18.38
CA LYS A 25 5.07 12.27 -19.26
C LYS A 25 5.48 10.90 -18.71
N GLY A 26 5.77 10.81 -17.39
CA GLY A 26 6.08 9.54 -16.73
C GLY A 26 4.97 8.52 -16.89
N ILE A 27 3.72 8.89 -16.61
CA ILE A 27 2.57 7.99 -16.80
C ILE A 27 2.50 7.51 -18.25
N LYS A 28 2.58 8.43 -19.21
CA LYS A 28 2.43 8.08 -20.65
C LYS A 28 3.51 7.12 -21.14
N LEU A 29 4.77 7.34 -20.75
CA LEU A 29 5.91 6.62 -21.30
C LEU A 29 6.30 5.38 -20.49
N LEU A 30 6.13 5.43 -19.16
CA LEU A 30 6.67 4.42 -18.25
C LEU A 30 5.61 3.44 -17.72
N SER A 31 4.30 3.79 -17.75
CA SER A 31 3.27 2.84 -17.35
C SER A 31 3.30 1.53 -18.12
N PRO A 32 3.54 1.49 -19.45
CA PRO A 32 3.62 0.22 -20.17
C PRO A 32 4.71 -0.72 -19.66
N VAL A 33 5.77 -0.18 -19.05
CA VAL A 33 6.93 -0.94 -18.54
C VAL A 33 6.79 -1.31 -17.07
N TYR A 34 6.30 -0.38 -16.25
CA TYR A 34 6.34 -0.51 -14.79
C TYR A 34 4.98 -0.67 -14.14
N SER A 35 3.87 -0.48 -14.86
CA SER A 35 2.55 -0.67 -14.29
C SER A 35 1.93 -2.00 -14.68
N ILE A 36 1.23 -2.60 -13.72
CA ILE A 36 0.41 -3.78 -13.91
C ILE A 36 -1.05 -3.29 -14.02
N PRO A 37 -1.76 -3.55 -15.11
CA PRO A 37 -3.15 -3.17 -15.23
C PRO A 37 -4.01 -3.93 -14.22
N PHE A 38 -5.09 -3.29 -13.73
CA PHE A 38 -6.06 -3.99 -12.91
C PHE A 38 -6.89 -4.93 -13.77
N GLU A 39 -6.86 -6.20 -13.43
CA GLU A 39 -7.59 -7.26 -14.10
C GLU A 39 -8.25 -8.19 -13.08
N SER A 40 -9.15 -9.07 -13.52
CA SER A 40 -9.74 -10.09 -12.65
C SER A 40 -8.88 -11.36 -12.53
N ASN A 41 -7.64 -11.30 -13.01
CA ASN A 41 -6.69 -12.41 -13.03
C ASN A 41 -5.66 -12.28 -11.92
N ALA A 42 -5.22 -13.41 -11.38
CA ALA A 42 -4.19 -13.44 -10.36
C ALA A 42 -2.83 -12.97 -10.89
N ILE A 43 -2.13 -12.15 -10.08
CA ILE A 43 -0.77 -11.70 -10.37
C ILE A 43 0.18 -12.90 -10.38
N LYS A 44 0.85 -13.09 -11.50
CA LYS A 44 1.92 -14.07 -11.67
C LYS A 44 3.27 -13.39 -11.42
N TRP A 45 3.71 -13.35 -10.17
CA TRP A 45 4.93 -12.65 -9.75
C TRP A 45 6.16 -13.09 -10.54
N ASP A 46 6.28 -14.37 -10.84
CA ASP A 46 7.42 -14.96 -11.53
C ASP A 46 7.49 -14.55 -13.03
N ASN A 47 6.37 -14.03 -13.59
CA ASN A 47 6.34 -13.43 -14.93
C ASN A 47 6.70 -11.93 -14.92
N ILE A 48 6.69 -11.30 -13.73
CA ILE A 48 6.84 -9.85 -13.56
C ILE A 48 8.24 -9.50 -13.06
N PHE A 49 8.80 -10.38 -12.23
CA PHE A 49 10.10 -10.20 -11.58
C PHE A 49 11.04 -11.35 -11.92
N GLU A 50 12.29 -11.01 -12.21
CA GLU A 50 13.33 -11.96 -12.59
C GLU A 50 13.84 -12.83 -11.43
N ASN A 51 13.56 -12.41 -10.19
CA ASN A 51 14.02 -13.10 -8.98
C ASN A 51 12.86 -13.65 -8.15
N SER A 52 13.12 -14.67 -7.36
CA SER A 52 12.18 -15.31 -6.43
C SER A 52 12.14 -14.65 -5.05
N GLY A 53 12.42 -13.35 -4.97
CA GLY A 53 12.44 -12.59 -3.72
C GLY A 53 11.11 -12.54 -2.98
N LYS A 54 11.14 -12.01 -1.74
CA LYS A 54 9.92 -11.82 -0.94
C LYS A 54 8.89 -10.99 -1.70
N LYS A 55 7.63 -11.40 -1.66
CA LYS A 55 6.51 -10.75 -2.33
C LYS A 55 5.84 -9.76 -1.37
N ILE A 56 6.05 -8.48 -1.59
CA ILE A 56 5.60 -7.40 -0.70
C ILE A 56 4.63 -6.49 -1.47
N ILE A 57 3.48 -6.19 -0.84
CA ILE A 57 2.56 -5.17 -1.34
C ILE A 57 2.64 -3.96 -0.43
N GLU A 58 2.83 -2.76 -1.01
CA GLU A 58 2.66 -1.50 -0.32
C GLU A 58 1.34 -0.85 -0.74
N ILE A 59 0.54 -0.39 0.24
CA ILE A 59 -0.77 0.21 0.01
C ILE A 59 -0.73 1.68 0.41
N GLY A 60 -1.06 2.56 -0.53
CA GLY A 60 -1.09 4.00 -0.30
C GLY A 60 0.29 4.63 -0.33
N PHE A 61 1.06 4.43 -1.38
CA PHE A 61 2.44 4.92 -1.49
C PHE A 61 2.57 6.45 -1.62
N GLY A 62 1.45 7.18 -1.79
CA GLY A 62 1.44 8.64 -1.88
C GLY A 62 2.29 9.16 -3.05
N MET A 63 3.34 9.92 -2.76
CA MET A 63 4.27 10.41 -3.80
C MET A 63 5.37 9.39 -4.15
N GLY A 64 5.47 8.27 -3.42
CA GLY A 64 6.35 7.16 -3.74
C GLY A 64 7.83 7.36 -3.41
N ASP A 65 8.21 8.45 -2.75
CA ASP A 65 9.61 8.70 -2.36
C ASP A 65 10.13 7.58 -1.46
N THR A 66 9.41 7.31 -0.37
CA THR A 66 9.73 6.25 0.60
C THR A 66 9.69 4.87 -0.03
N THR A 67 8.73 4.61 -0.90
CA THR A 67 8.56 3.34 -1.62
C THR A 67 9.79 3.01 -2.48
N ALA A 68 10.25 4.00 -3.26
CA ALA A 68 11.44 3.82 -4.11
C ALA A 68 12.70 3.53 -3.26
N GLU A 69 12.90 4.26 -2.15
CA GLU A 69 14.04 4.05 -1.25
C GLU A 69 14.00 2.69 -0.55
N ILE A 70 12.80 2.23 -0.14
CA ILE A 70 12.63 0.88 0.45
C ILE A 70 12.94 -0.20 -0.57
N ALA A 71 12.43 -0.07 -1.80
CA ALA A 71 12.67 -1.04 -2.86
C ALA A 71 14.16 -1.11 -3.23
N GLU A 72 14.86 0.03 -3.28
CA GLU A 72 16.30 0.10 -3.49
C GLU A 72 17.09 -0.59 -2.36
N THR A 73 16.72 -0.29 -1.10
CA THR A 73 17.37 -0.87 0.09
C THR A 73 17.13 -2.38 0.19
N LEU A 74 15.92 -2.84 -0.13
CA LEU A 74 15.53 -4.25 -0.08
C LEU A 74 15.56 -4.88 -1.48
N SER A 75 16.64 -4.69 -2.22
CA SER A 75 16.79 -5.07 -3.63
C SER A 75 16.52 -6.55 -3.93
N LYS A 76 16.63 -7.44 -2.93
CA LYS A 76 16.31 -8.88 -3.04
C LYS A 76 14.82 -9.19 -2.82
N SER A 77 13.99 -8.20 -2.53
CA SER A 77 12.53 -8.36 -2.36
C SER A 77 11.80 -7.72 -3.53
N ASN A 78 10.65 -8.26 -3.91
CA ASN A 78 9.83 -7.76 -4.99
C ASN A 78 8.64 -6.98 -4.44
N PHE A 79 8.38 -5.80 -4.98
CA PHE A 79 7.37 -4.88 -4.52
C PHE A 79 6.30 -4.62 -5.59
N ILE A 80 5.04 -4.64 -5.16
CA ILE A 80 3.94 -4.06 -5.92
C ILE A 80 3.35 -2.94 -5.06
N ALA A 81 3.49 -1.70 -5.53
CA ALA A 81 2.94 -0.52 -4.88
C ALA A 81 1.56 -0.18 -5.45
N ILE A 82 0.57 0.01 -4.58
CA ILE A 82 -0.83 0.25 -4.98
C ILE A 82 -1.28 1.61 -4.46
N ASP A 83 -1.76 2.45 -5.35
CA ASP A 83 -2.39 3.74 -5.00
C ASP A 83 -3.40 4.14 -6.08
N VAL A 84 -4.31 5.05 -5.74
CA VAL A 84 -5.28 5.65 -6.67
C VAL A 84 -4.86 7.05 -7.14
N HIS A 85 -3.81 7.63 -6.53
CA HIS A 85 -3.38 9.01 -6.69
C HIS A 85 -2.48 9.20 -7.91
N SER A 86 -3.01 9.66 -9.04
CA SER A 86 -2.26 9.81 -10.30
C SER A 86 -0.97 10.63 -10.21
N PRO A 87 -0.91 11.78 -9.48
CA PRO A 87 0.36 12.51 -9.31
C PRO A 87 1.45 11.65 -8.64
N GLY A 88 1.09 10.85 -7.66
CA GLY A 88 2.01 9.91 -7.01
C GLY A 88 2.48 8.81 -7.95
N VAL A 89 1.56 8.25 -8.73
CA VAL A 89 1.89 7.25 -9.77
C VAL A 89 2.91 7.81 -10.74
N GLY A 90 2.68 9.01 -11.30
CA GLY A 90 3.62 9.64 -12.22
C GLY A 90 4.99 9.94 -11.58
N ASN A 91 5.00 10.32 -10.30
CA ASN A 91 6.25 10.56 -9.58
C ASN A 91 7.01 9.25 -9.33
N LEU A 92 6.34 8.20 -8.85
CA LEU A 92 6.98 6.92 -8.56
C LEU A 92 7.49 6.24 -9.85
N LEU A 93 6.75 6.32 -10.95
CA LEU A 93 7.22 5.82 -12.26
C LEU A 93 8.55 6.44 -12.69
N ASN A 94 8.66 7.77 -12.56
CA ASN A 94 9.91 8.47 -12.87
C ASN A 94 11.05 8.00 -11.96
N LYS A 95 10.79 7.82 -10.65
CA LYS A 95 11.80 7.31 -9.69
C LYS A 95 12.24 5.88 -9.98
N ILE A 96 11.31 5.01 -10.36
CA ILE A 96 11.63 3.63 -10.76
C ILE A 96 12.59 3.66 -11.95
N ASN A 97 12.31 4.51 -12.93
CA ASN A 97 13.13 4.63 -14.13
C ASN A 97 14.50 5.29 -13.85
N GLU A 98 14.52 6.39 -13.06
CA GLU A 98 15.76 7.08 -12.68
C GLU A 98 16.72 6.20 -11.87
N LYS A 99 16.18 5.35 -10.97
CA LYS A 99 16.95 4.45 -10.11
C LYS A 99 17.11 3.05 -10.71
N GLU A 100 16.58 2.81 -11.90
CA GLU A 100 16.61 1.50 -12.59
C GLU A 100 16.09 0.33 -11.71
N LEU A 101 15.04 0.59 -10.90
CA LEU A 101 14.50 -0.40 -9.98
C LEU A 101 13.77 -1.53 -10.72
N LYS A 102 14.37 -2.70 -10.76
CA LYS A 102 13.79 -3.90 -11.40
C LYS A 102 12.79 -4.63 -10.51
N ASN A 103 12.85 -4.40 -9.20
CA ASN A 103 12.09 -5.09 -8.18
C ASN A 103 10.83 -4.31 -7.71
N LEU A 104 10.39 -3.27 -8.43
CA LEU A 104 9.22 -2.47 -8.07
C LEU A 104 8.30 -2.27 -9.28
N LYS A 105 7.02 -2.58 -9.10
CA LYS A 105 5.94 -2.34 -10.06
C LYS A 105 4.79 -1.60 -9.37
N ILE A 106 3.89 -1.01 -10.17
CA ILE A 106 2.78 -0.19 -9.68
C ILE A 106 1.45 -0.76 -10.16
N ILE A 107 0.42 -0.70 -9.31
CA ILE A 107 -0.98 -0.87 -9.70
C ILE A 107 -1.72 0.41 -9.31
N GLN A 108 -2.27 1.13 -10.28
CA GLN A 108 -3.10 2.29 -10.02
C GLN A 108 -4.56 1.87 -9.90
N TYR A 109 -4.97 1.40 -8.72
CA TYR A 109 -6.35 1.00 -8.46
C TYR A 109 -6.66 0.97 -6.95
N ASP A 110 -7.93 0.67 -6.61
CA ASP A 110 -8.35 0.42 -5.23
C ASP A 110 -7.67 -0.83 -4.67
N ALA A 111 -6.91 -0.66 -3.58
CA ALA A 111 -6.12 -1.73 -2.99
C ALA A 111 -6.97 -2.91 -2.49
N VAL A 112 -8.20 -2.65 -1.99
CA VAL A 112 -9.12 -3.71 -1.54
C VAL A 112 -9.55 -4.58 -2.72
N GLU A 113 -9.85 -3.96 -3.86
CA GLU A 113 -10.22 -4.68 -5.07
C GLU A 113 -9.05 -5.47 -5.66
N VAL A 114 -7.83 -4.88 -5.66
CA VAL A 114 -6.60 -5.58 -6.06
C VAL A 114 -6.37 -6.80 -5.18
N LEU A 115 -6.42 -6.65 -3.86
CA LEU A 115 -6.25 -7.75 -2.93
C LEU A 115 -7.29 -8.86 -3.15
N LYS A 116 -8.55 -8.50 -3.39
CA LYS A 116 -9.62 -9.47 -3.63
C LYS A 116 -9.43 -10.26 -4.91
N LYS A 117 -9.12 -9.57 -6.01
CA LYS A 117 -9.20 -10.13 -7.37
C LYS A 117 -7.87 -10.59 -7.94
N MET A 118 -6.78 -9.92 -7.58
CA MET A 118 -5.48 -10.15 -8.20
C MET A 118 -4.47 -10.86 -7.30
N VAL A 119 -4.71 -10.94 -5.98
CA VAL A 119 -3.76 -11.55 -5.06
C VAL A 119 -4.23 -12.94 -4.61
N ILE A 120 -3.39 -13.93 -4.84
CA ILE A 120 -3.64 -15.32 -4.42
C ILE A 120 -3.56 -15.41 -2.89
N ASN A 121 -4.37 -16.25 -2.28
CA ASN A 121 -4.30 -16.50 -0.84
C ASN A 121 -2.97 -17.14 -0.47
N LYS A 122 -2.44 -16.81 0.72
CA LYS A 122 -1.18 -17.34 1.28
C LYS A 122 0.03 -17.15 0.33
N SER A 123 0.06 -16.02 -0.40
CA SER A 123 1.12 -15.75 -1.39
C SER A 123 2.06 -14.61 -1.00
N LEU A 124 1.63 -13.71 -0.10
CA LEU A 124 2.43 -12.54 0.27
C LEU A 124 3.33 -12.82 1.49
N ASP A 125 4.54 -12.30 1.43
CA ASP A 125 5.46 -12.29 2.56
C ASP A 125 5.24 -11.07 3.47
N ALA A 126 4.76 -9.95 2.90
CA ALA A 126 4.43 -8.77 3.70
C ALA A 126 3.41 -7.84 3.02
N VAL A 127 2.76 -7.03 3.86
CA VAL A 127 1.97 -5.86 3.46
C VAL A 127 2.48 -4.65 4.23
N HIS A 128 2.82 -3.58 3.50
CA HIS A 128 3.24 -2.29 4.05
C HIS A 128 2.13 -1.26 3.91
N ILE A 129 1.84 -0.51 4.98
CA ILE A 129 0.82 0.55 5.01
C ILE A 129 1.40 1.71 5.83
N PHE A 130 1.82 2.76 5.14
CA PHE A 130 2.47 3.89 5.80
C PHE A 130 1.60 5.14 5.72
N PHE A 131 1.33 5.73 6.87
CA PHE A 131 0.56 6.96 7.05
C PHE A 131 -0.78 6.96 6.30
N PRO A 132 -1.60 5.91 6.50
CA PRO A 132 -2.94 5.89 5.92
C PRO A 132 -3.77 7.04 6.49
N ASP A 133 -4.72 7.56 5.70
CA ASP A 133 -5.58 8.67 6.10
C ASP A 133 -6.23 8.43 7.49
N PRO A 134 -5.94 9.26 8.50
CA PRO A 134 -6.41 9.05 9.87
C PRO A 134 -7.89 9.41 10.08
N TRP A 135 -8.49 10.18 9.14
CA TRP A 135 -9.88 10.60 9.21
C TRP A 135 -10.26 11.18 10.59
N HIS A 136 -9.64 12.29 10.99
CA HIS A 136 -9.69 12.89 12.32
C HIS A 136 -11.09 13.02 12.97
N LYS A 137 -12.14 13.31 12.16
CA LYS A 137 -13.51 13.46 12.69
C LYS A 137 -14.09 12.08 13.01
N LYS A 138 -14.59 11.86 14.23
CA LYS A 138 -15.21 10.59 14.68
C LYS A 138 -16.20 9.99 13.68
N ARG A 139 -17.09 10.83 13.10
CA ARG A 139 -18.04 10.40 12.06
C ARG A 139 -17.38 9.83 10.78
N HIS A 140 -16.09 10.11 10.57
CA HIS A 140 -15.31 9.65 9.41
C HIS A 140 -14.43 8.43 9.74
N ASN A 141 -14.30 8.01 11.01
CA ASN A 141 -13.47 6.86 11.39
C ASN A 141 -13.85 5.57 10.64
N LYS A 142 -15.14 5.44 10.26
CA LYS A 142 -15.62 4.36 9.40
C LYS A 142 -14.96 4.30 8.00
N ARG A 143 -14.22 5.34 7.61
CA ARG A 143 -13.43 5.40 6.36
C ARG A 143 -11.99 4.96 6.52
N ARG A 144 -11.50 4.79 7.76
CA ARG A 144 -10.15 4.30 8.01
C ARG A 144 -9.94 2.99 7.28
N LEU A 145 -8.79 2.84 6.63
CA LEU A 145 -8.47 1.64 5.85
C LEU A 145 -8.39 0.40 6.74
N ILE A 146 -7.73 0.55 7.89
CA ILE A 146 -7.50 -0.57 8.82
C ILE A 146 -8.72 -0.75 9.70
N GLN A 147 -9.50 -1.76 9.33
CA GLN A 147 -10.73 -2.24 9.96
C GLN A 147 -10.70 -3.77 9.98
N GLU A 148 -11.51 -4.41 10.81
CA GLU A 148 -11.57 -5.89 10.89
C GLU A 148 -11.72 -6.58 9.53
N PRO A 149 -12.68 -6.20 8.63
CA PRO A 149 -12.81 -6.88 7.34
C PRO A 149 -11.59 -6.76 6.44
N PHE A 150 -10.84 -5.65 6.57
CA PHE A 150 -9.62 -5.43 5.80
C PHE A 150 -8.47 -6.29 6.35
N LEU A 151 -8.35 -6.41 7.67
CA LEU A 151 -7.37 -7.31 8.30
C LEU A 151 -7.65 -8.78 7.96
N GLU A 152 -8.90 -9.22 7.99
CA GLU A 152 -9.28 -10.56 7.54
C GLU A 152 -8.87 -10.82 6.07
N LEU A 153 -9.11 -9.83 5.21
CA LEU A 153 -8.70 -9.93 3.81
C LEU A 153 -7.18 -10.08 3.69
N ILE A 154 -6.39 -9.25 4.38
CA ILE A 154 -4.93 -9.34 4.37
C ILE A 154 -4.47 -10.69 4.95
N GLY A 155 -5.06 -11.14 6.06
CA GLY A 155 -4.72 -12.41 6.68
C GLY A 155 -4.87 -13.61 5.74
N LYS A 156 -5.90 -13.60 4.89
CA LYS A 156 -6.06 -14.61 3.84
C LYS A 156 -4.95 -14.56 2.79
N LYS A 157 -4.36 -13.38 2.54
CA LYS A 157 -3.34 -13.17 1.50
C LYS A 157 -1.91 -13.45 1.98
N LEU A 158 -1.65 -13.23 3.27
CA LEU A 158 -0.34 -13.48 3.87
C LEU A 158 -0.02 -14.97 3.98
N LYS A 159 1.24 -15.32 3.81
CA LYS A 159 1.82 -16.62 4.21
C LYS A 159 1.77 -16.76 5.74
N LYS A 160 2.02 -17.97 6.25
CA LYS A 160 2.01 -18.29 7.68
C LYS A 160 2.91 -17.35 8.51
N ASP A 161 4.09 -17.03 8.00
CA ASP A 161 5.07 -16.15 8.68
C ASP A 161 5.12 -14.76 8.05
N GLY A 162 4.08 -14.40 7.28
CA GLY A 162 3.96 -13.09 6.67
C GLY A 162 3.65 -12.01 7.72
N TYR A 163 4.02 -10.76 7.43
CA TYR A 163 3.82 -9.65 8.37
C TYR A 163 3.12 -8.45 7.74
N ILE A 164 2.54 -7.62 8.59
CA ILE A 164 2.03 -6.30 8.22
C ILE A 164 2.91 -5.26 8.91
N HIS A 165 3.44 -4.31 8.15
CA HIS A 165 4.17 -3.16 8.68
C HIS A 165 3.31 -1.90 8.52
N ILE A 166 2.88 -1.35 9.65
CA ILE A 166 2.04 -0.15 9.68
C ILE A 166 2.82 0.97 10.37
N ALA A 167 2.74 2.18 9.82
CA ALA A 167 3.20 3.40 10.48
C ALA A 167 2.10 4.45 10.40
N THR A 168 1.91 5.22 11.46
CA THR A 168 1.01 6.38 11.53
C THR A 168 1.58 7.37 12.53
N ASP A 169 1.39 8.66 12.27
CA ASP A 169 1.72 9.80 13.15
C ASP A 169 0.51 10.25 13.98
N TRP A 170 -0.64 9.58 13.83
CA TRP A 170 -1.88 9.92 14.50
C TRP A 170 -2.18 8.95 15.66
N GLU A 171 -2.00 9.39 16.90
CA GLU A 171 -2.07 8.58 18.11
C GLU A 171 -3.43 7.85 18.26
N ASP A 172 -4.56 8.56 18.07
CA ASP A 172 -5.89 7.95 18.12
C ASP A 172 -6.06 6.83 17.11
N TYR A 173 -5.48 6.99 15.90
CA TYR A 173 -5.53 5.93 14.90
C TYR A 173 -4.59 4.76 15.26
N ALA A 174 -3.40 5.06 15.79
CA ALA A 174 -2.49 4.02 16.28
C ALA A 174 -3.13 3.16 17.37
N ASN A 175 -3.79 3.78 18.35
CA ASN A 175 -4.52 3.09 19.41
C ASN A 175 -5.69 2.26 18.85
N SER A 176 -6.43 2.82 17.89
CA SER A 176 -7.50 2.10 17.18
C SER A 176 -6.96 0.85 16.47
N ILE A 177 -5.82 0.97 15.77
CA ILE A 177 -5.17 -0.15 15.07
C ILE A 177 -4.78 -1.24 16.07
N ILE A 178 -4.09 -0.89 17.16
CA ILE A 178 -3.70 -1.85 18.21
C ILE A 178 -4.92 -2.59 18.75
N ASN A 179 -6.00 -1.87 19.05
CA ASN A 179 -7.23 -2.46 19.57
C ASN A 179 -7.87 -3.47 18.60
N ILE A 180 -7.84 -3.18 17.28
CA ILE A 180 -8.36 -4.10 16.26
C ILE A 180 -7.47 -5.36 16.18
N PHE A 181 -6.15 -5.19 16.22
CA PHE A 181 -5.22 -6.34 16.19
C PHE A 181 -5.33 -7.21 17.42
N ASN A 182 -5.48 -6.63 18.61
CA ASN A 182 -5.61 -7.37 19.87
C ASN A 182 -6.90 -8.22 19.95
N LYS A 183 -7.94 -7.82 19.22
CA LYS A 183 -9.20 -8.59 19.13
C LYS A 183 -9.13 -9.71 18.10
N ASN A 184 -8.09 -9.74 17.27
CA ASN A 184 -7.99 -10.66 16.15
C ASN A 184 -7.04 -11.80 16.46
N GLU A 185 -7.54 -13.03 16.50
CA GLU A 185 -6.77 -14.23 16.86
C GLU A 185 -5.70 -14.64 15.82
N PHE A 186 -5.83 -14.16 14.59
CA PHE A 186 -4.89 -14.50 13.50
C PHE A 186 -3.58 -13.70 13.54
N TYR A 187 -3.53 -12.60 14.30
CA TYR A 187 -2.36 -11.73 14.34
C TYR A 187 -1.75 -11.68 15.74
N LYS A 188 -0.44 -11.66 15.76
CA LYS A 188 0.32 -11.35 16.98
C LYS A 188 1.06 -10.04 16.77
N ILE A 189 0.80 -9.07 17.63
CA ILE A 189 1.63 -7.86 17.69
C ILE A 189 2.97 -8.30 18.25
N LYS A 190 4.04 -8.05 17.50
CA LYS A 190 5.38 -8.54 17.84
C LYS A 190 5.91 -7.97 19.16
N ASN A 191 5.44 -6.75 19.54
CA ASN A 191 5.67 -6.14 20.86
C ASN A 191 4.43 -5.31 21.23
N SER A 192 4.16 -5.20 22.53
CA SER A 192 3.05 -4.42 23.08
C SER A 192 3.21 -2.89 22.93
N ASN A 193 4.41 -2.42 22.59
CA ASN A 193 4.75 -1.00 22.43
C ASN A 193 5.11 -0.66 21.01
N PHE A 194 5.06 0.63 20.66
CA PHE A 194 5.48 1.13 19.36
C PHE A 194 6.94 0.79 19.09
N PHE A 195 7.21 0.29 17.87
CA PHE A 195 8.56 -0.07 17.46
C PHE A 195 9.39 1.15 17.08
N LYS A 196 10.69 1.04 17.32
CA LYS A 196 11.63 1.88 16.57
C LYS A 196 11.47 1.61 15.08
N LYS A 197 11.50 2.67 14.30
CA LYS A 197 11.46 2.61 12.85
C LYS A 197 12.55 1.66 12.33
N PRO A 198 12.23 0.63 11.52
CA PRO A 198 13.24 -0.24 10.92
C PRO A 198 14.22 0.53 10.05
N SER A 199 15.49 0.08 10.02
CA SER A 199 16.56 0.76 9.27
C SER A 199 16.28 0.89 7.77
N TYR A 200 15.58 -0.10 7.17
CA TYR A 200 15.23 -0.07 5.75
C TYR A 200 14.18 0.97 5.37
N ARG A 201 13.39 1.48 6.34
CA ARG A 201 12.39 2.50 6.08
C ARG A 201 12.97 3.89 6.35
N PRO A 202 13.07 4.78 5.35
CA PRO A 202 13.52 6.15 5.57
C PRO A 202 12.51 6.94 6.42
N LYS A 203 12.94 8.09 6.95
CA LYS A 203 12.01 9.04 7.54
C LYS A 203 11.15 9.66 6.44
N THR A 204 9.86 9.72 6.69
CA THR A 204 8.91 10.34 5.76
C THR A 204 8.77 11.84 6.04
N LYS A 205 8.14 12.56 5.11
CA LYS A 205 7.79 13.98 5.31
C LYS A 205 6.87 14.19 6.52
N TYR A 206 6.07 13.22 6.88
CA TYR A 206 5.18 13.26 8.04
C TYR A 206 5.99 13.20 9.33
N GLU A 207 6.95 12.28 9.44
CA GLU A 207 7.84 12.14 10.59
C GLU A 207 8.82 13.31 10.77
N ASN A 208 9.08 14.09 9.73
CA ASN A 208 9.94 15.27 9.79
C ASN A 208 9.19 16.55 10.20
N ARG A 209 7.85 16.51 10.31
CA ARG A 209 6.99 17.64 10.69
C ARG A 209 6.52 17.58 12.13
N GLY A 210 6.65 16.48 12.80
CA GLY A 210 6.41 16.25 14.23
C GLY A 210 7.72 16.28 15.00
#